data_01c2ae8552db16cba2267c6de877d8a8
#
_entry.id   01c2ae8552db16cba2267c6de877d8a8
#
_cell.length_a   1.000
_cell.length_b   1.000
_cell.length_c   1.000
_cell.angle_alpha   90.00
_cell.angle_beta   90.00
_cell.angle_gamma   90.00
#
_symmetry.space_group_name_H-M   'P 1'
#
loop_
_entity.id
_entity.type
_entity.pdbx_description
1 polymer ?
#
loop_
_entity_poly.entity_id
_entity_poly.type
_entity_poly.pdbx_seq_one_letter_code
_entity_poly.pdbx_strand_id
1 'polypeptide(L)'
;KKNSGDSLCPVLQAGKAFTLQEFSNHSANIRYILKSVTHEAKNESYVNSFDAFPDTHLFRPERKTSKPFVAGSHSATVVGPSGEEIWTDTFGRIKVKFHWDRSSIKDENSSCWIRVSQTWADTGWGSLFIPRVGQEVIVSYIDGDPDRPIVTGCVYNADRDRPVELPANQTQSVIR
;
A
#
# COMPACT_ATOMS: atom_id res chain seq x y z
N LYS A 1 4.40 -9.77 30.32
CA LYS A 1 3.48 -10.76 30.90
C LYS A 1 2.05 -10.37 30.57
N LYS A 2 1.23 -11.32 30.15
CA LYS A 2 -0.21 -11.19 29.97
C LYS A 2 -0.86 -11.44 31.35
N ASN A 3 -1.71 -10.53 31.79
CA ASN A 3 -2.50 -10.74 32.99
C ASN A 3 -3.97 -10.90 32.56
N SER A 4 -4.64 -11.90 33.10
CA SER A 4 -6.07 -12.17 32.84
C SER A 4 -6.84 -12.20 34.14
N GLY A 5 -8.10 -11.88 34.06
CA GLY A 5 -9.00 -11.88 35.23
C GLY A 5 -10.46 -11.88 34.79
N ASP A 6 -11.32 -12.12 35.78
CA ASP A 6 -12.77 -12.08 35.62
C ASP A 6 -13.34 -10.91 36.45
N SER A 7 -14.48 -10.37 36.02
CA SER A 7 -15.11 -9.24 36.68
C SER A 7 -16.63 -9.27 36.45
N LEU A 8 -17.33 -8.64 37.36
CA LEU A 8 -18.77 -8.36 37.26
C LEU A 8 -19.07 -6.94 36.79
N CYS A 9 -18.05 -6.15 36.47
CA CYS A 9 -18.20 -4.76 36.06
C CYS A 9 -18.57 -4.64 34.57
N PRO A 10 -19.78 -4.22 34.21
CA PRO A 10 -20.26 -4.21 32.83
C PRO A 10 -19.66 -3.09 31.97
N VAL A 11 -18.98 -2.13 32.56
CA VAL A 11 -18.41 -0.95 31.88
C VAL A 11 -16.96 -1.14 31.41
N LEU A 12 -16.37 -2.31 31.64
CA LEU A 12 -15.02 -2.60 31.16
C LEU A 12 -15.01 -2.65 29.62
N GLN A 13 -14.03 -2.01 29.01
CA GLN A 13 -13.88 -1.94 27.56
C GLN A 13 -12.42 -2.06 27.16
N ALA A 14 -12.14 -2.76 26.06
CA ALA A 14 -10.79 -2.82 25.50
C ALA A 14 -10.26 -1.39 25.19
N GLY A 15 -8.98 -1.16 25.49
CA GLY A 15 -8.35 0.16 25.36
C GLY A 15 -8.54 1.09 26.56
N LYS A 16 -9.40 0.75 27.51
CA LYS A 16 -9.56 1.50 28.78
C LYS A 16 -8.58 1.01 29.84
N ALA A 17 -8.27 1.89 30.77
CA ALA A 17 -7.39 1.57 31.89
C ALA A 17 -8.20 1.39 33.18
N PHE A 18 -7.71 0.52 34.07
CA PHE A 18 -8.17 0.37 35.45
C PHE A 18 -6.97 0.24 36.38
N THR A 19 -7.18 0.51 37.66
CA THR A 19 -6.16 0.32 38.72
C THR A 19 -6.58 -0.85 39.59
N LEU A 20 -5.73 -1.87 39.69
CA LEU A 20 -5.92 -2.96 40.64
C LEU A 20 -5.45 -2.49 42.03
N GLN A 21 -6.24 -2.76 43.05
CA GLN A 21 -5.97 -2.39 44.44
C GLN A 21 -6.29 -3.59 45.34
N GLU A 22 -5.68 -3.61 46.54
CA GLU A 22 -5.96 -4.60 47.58
C GLU A 22 -5.72 -6.05 47.19
N PHE A 23 -4.96 -6.29 46.13
CA PHE A 23 -4.58 -7.65 45.77
C PHE A 23 -3.42 -8.13 46.67
N SER A 24 -3.46 -9.38 47.10
CA SER A 24 -2.49 -9.97 48.05
C SER A 24 -1.02 -9.84 47.59
N ASN A 25 -0.79 -9.94 46.29
CA ASN A 25 0.51 -9.59 45.72
C ASN A 25 0.59 -8.09 45.42
N HIS A 26 1.16 -7.33 46.37
CA HIS A 26 1.26 -5.87 46.27
C HIS A 26 1.96 -5.37 44.99
N SER A 27 2.86 -6.12 44.42
CA SER A 27 3.53 -5.73 43.14
C SER A 27 2.59 -5.74 41.93
N ALA A 28 1.42 -6.38 42.04
CA ALA A 28 0.39 -6.39 41.01
C ALA A 28 -0.64 -5.24 41.21
N ASN A 29 -0.59 -4.47 42.30
CA ASN A 29 -1.47 -3.33 42.55
C ASN A 29 -0.99 -2.10 41.77
N ILE A 30 -1.15 -2.16 40.46
CA ILE A 30 -0.73 -1.12 39.50
C ILE A 30 -1.86 -0.82 38.52
N ARG A 31 -1.63 0.16 37.68
CA ARG A 31 -2.53 0.52 36.59
C ARG A 31 -2.31 -0.41 35.39
N TYR A 32 -3.42 -0.90 34.84
CA TYR A 32 -3.48 -1.80 33.69
C TYR A 32 -4.31 -1.20 32.57
N ILE A 33 -3.97 -1.56 31.32
CA ILE A 33 -4.78 -1.29 30.13
C ILE A 33 -5.42 -2.61 29.68
N LEU A 34 -6.73 -2.58 29.43
CA LEU A 34 -7.49 -3.72 28.94
C LEU A 34 -7.16 -3.97 27.46
N LYS A 35 -6.62 -5.15 27.15
CA LYS A 35 -6.32 -5.59 25.80
C LYS A 35 -7.54 -6.15 25.09
N SER A 36 -8.31 -6.96 25.81
CA SER A 36 -9.56 -7.57 25.35
C SER A 36 -10.49 -7.77 26.53
N VAL A 37 -11.79 -7.71 26.27
CA VAL A 37 -12.84 -8.02 27.23
C VAL A 37 -13.88 -8.86 26.49
N THR A 38 -14.28 -9.98 27.11
CA THR A 38 -15.38 -10.82 26.65
C THR A 38 -16.49 -10.73 27.67
N HIS A 39 -17.66 -10.25 27.26
CA HIS A 39 -18.84 -10.13 28.12
C HIS A 39 -19.75 -11.32 27.89
N GLU A 40 -20.20 -11.93 28.96
CA GLU A 40 -21.18 -13.02 28.94
C GLU A 40 -22.36 -12.66 29.86
N ALA A 41 -23.56 -12.63 29.29
CA ALA A 41 -24.79 -12.37 30.00
C ALA A 41 -25.79 -13.50 29.74
N LYS A 42 -26.28 -14.15 30.78
CA LYS A 42 -27.32 -15.21 30.72
C LYS A 42 -28.38 -14.94 31.76
N ASN A 43 -29.61 -14.77 31.32
CA ASN A 43 -30.73 -14.46 32.18
C ASN A 43 -30.42 -13.26 33.13
N GLU A 44 -30.32 -13.50 34.42
CA GLU A 44 -30.02 -12.49 35.44
C GLU A 44 -28.55 -12.45 35.86
N SER A 45 -27.68 -13.26 35.23
CA SER A 45 -26.27 -13.33 35.56
C SER A 45 -25.42 -12.63 34.50
N TYR A 46 -24.40 -11.92 34.97
CA TYR A 46 -23.41 -11.27 34.12
C TYR A 46 -22.00 -11.53 34.67
N VAL A 47 -21.09 -11.84 33.75
CA VAL A 47 -19.66 -11.95 34.02
C VAL A 47 -18.87 -11.47 32.80
N ASN A 48 -17.71 -10.94 33.00
CA ASN A 48 -16.75 -10.74 31.91
C ASN A 48 -15.38 -11.30 32.28
N SER A 49 -14.69 -11.75 31.25
CA SER A 49 -13.28 -12.11 31.32
C SER A 49 -12.45 -11.13 30.50
N PHE A 50 -11.28 -10.78 30.99
CA PHE A 50 -10.44 -9.81 30.32
C PHE A 50 -8.96 -10.21 30.32
N ASP A 51 -8.25 -9.71 29.30
CA ASP A 51 -6.81 -9.66 29.25
C ASP A 51 -6.32 -8.23 29.40
N ALA A 52 -5.30 -8.03 30.20
CA ALA A 52 -4.71 -6.73 30.46
C ALA A 52 -3.18 -6.78 30.49
N PHE A 53 -2.56 -5.64 30.34
CA PHE A 53 -1.11 -5.46 30.48
C PHE A 53 -0.83 -4.19 31.30
N PRO A 54 0.30 -4.10 32.01
CA PRO A 54 0.68 -2.92 32.77
C PRO A 54 0.74 -1.67 31.87
N ASP A 55 0.22 -0.54 32.34
CA ASP A 55 0.21 0.75 31.62
C ASP A 55 1.62 1.27 31.29
N THR A 56 2.63 0.77 32.00
CA THR A 56 4.05 1.07 31.72
C THR A 56 4.57 0.41 30.43
N HIS A 57 3.82 -0.50 29.83
CA HIS A 57 4.22 -1.20 28.60
C HIS A 57 3.54 -0.59 27.39
N LEU A 58 4.33 -0.17 26.39
CA LEU A 58 3.80 0.25 25.11
C LEU A 58 3.21 -0.97 24.36
N PHE A 59 1.89 -0.98 24.20
CA PHE A 59 1.21 -2.01 23.43
C PHE A 59 1.47 -1.82 21.93
N ARG A 60 2.00 -2.86 21.32
CA ARG A 60 2.09 -2.98 19.84
C ARG A 60 1.40 -4.27 19.43
N PRO A 61 0.33 -4.20 18.61
CA PRO A 61 -0.33 -5.40 18.12
C PRO A 61 0.65 -6.25 17.28
N GLU A 62 0.50 -7.55 17.38
CA GLU A 62 1.24 -8.49 16.53
C GLU A 62 0.84 -8.28 15.07
N ARG A 63 1.82 -8.24 14.18
CA ARG A 63 1.59 -8.16 12.74
C ARG A 63 1.14 -9.54 12.23
N LYS A 64 -0.17 -9.74 12.05
CA LYS A 64 -0.76 -11.00 11.60
C LYS A 64 -1.02 -11.06 10.10
N THR A 65 -1.33 -9.93 9.50
CA THR A 65 -1.58 -9.83 8.05
C THR A 65 -0.26 -9.69 7.31
N SER A 66 -0.02 -10.58 6.35
CA SER A 66 1.13 -10.49 5.47
C SER A 66 1.00 -9.26 4.56
N LYS A 67 2.15 -8.68 4.15
CA LYS A 67 2.16 -7.60 3.17
C LYS A 67 1.60 -8.12 1.84
N PRO A 68 0.76 -7.34 1.13
CA PRO A 68 0.31 -7.71 -0.21
C PRO A 68 1.49 -7.96 -1.15
N PHE A 69 1.34 -8.93 -2.03
CA PHE A 69 2.35 -9.31 -3.01
C PHE A 69 1.75 -9.29 -4.41
N VAL A 70 2.39 -8.62 -5.34
CA VAL A 70 2.00 -8.56 -6.76
C VAL A 70 2.86 -9.55 -7.54
N ALA A 71 2.25 -10.62 -8.02
CA ALA A 71 2.96 -11.74 -8.65
C ALA A 71 3.44 -11.46 -10.07
N GLY A 72 2.98 -10.37 -10.72
CA GLY A 72 3.29 -10.07 -12.13
C GLY A 72 3.35 -8.59 -12.40
N SER A 73 3.38 -8.25 -13.71
CA SER A 73 3.33 -6.87 -14.18
C SER A 73 1.89 -6.48 -14.52
N HIS A 74 1.58 -5.20 -14.42
CA HIS A 74 0.32 -4.61 -14.86
C HIS A 74 0.57 -3.67 -16.04
N SER A 75 -0.42 -3.51 -16.93
CA SER A 75 -0.41 -2.38 -17.86
C SER A 75 -1.15 -1.17 -17.25
N ALA A 76 -0.75 0.01 -17.69
CA ALA A 76 -1.33 1.26 -17.24
C ALA A 76 -1.18 2.34 -18.33
N THR A 77 -2.02 3.35 -18.27
CA THR A 77 -1.93 4.52 -19.18
C THR A 77 -1.21 5.67 -18.47
N VAL A 78 -0.26 6.30 -19.14
CA VAL A 78 0.42 7.50 -18.65
C VAL A 78 -0.56 8.65 -18.55
N VAL A 79 -0.51 9.38 -17.45
CA VAL A 79 -1.41 10.52 -17.17
C VAL A 79 -0.63 11.75 -16.73
N GLY A 80 -1.28 12.91 -16.87
CA GLY A 80 -0.77 14.21 -16.46
C GLY A 80 -1.87 15.24 -16.39
N PRO A 81 -1.54 16.52 -16.11
CA PRO A 81 -2.48 17.62 -16.15
C PRO A 81 -3.12 17.77 -17.53
N SER A 82 -4.32 18.34 -17.54
CA SER A 82 -5.03 18.60 -18.80
C SER A 82 -4.25 19.54 -19.72
N GLY A 83 -4.06 19.13 -20.97
CA GLY A 83 -3.32 19.86 -21.99
C GLY A 83 -1.83 19.58 -22.07
N GLU A 84 -1.27 18.83 -21.11
CA GLU A 84 0.13 18.43 -21.15
C GLU A 84 0.32 17.16 -21.98
N GLU A 85 1.31 17.19 -22.88
CA GLU A 85 1.72 16.02 -23.68
C GLU A 85 2.75 15.16 -22.94
N ILE A 86 3.61 15.79 -22.15
CA ILE A 86 4.66 15.14 -21.34
C ILE A 86 4.56 15.72 -19.93
N TRP A 87 4.46 14.83 -18.94
CA TRP A 87 4.45 15.20 -17.53
C TRP A 87 5.43 14.36 -16.73
N THR A 88 6.50 15.00 -16.25
CA THR A 88 7.57 14.33 -15.50
C THR A 88 8.11 15.24 -14.41
N ASP A 89 8.71 14.64 -13.40
CA ASP A 89 9.43 15.37 -12.37
C ASP A 89 10.94 15.52 -12.70
N THR A 90 11.70 16.10 -11.79
CA THR A 90 13.15 16.32 -11.94
C THR A 90 13.97 15.02 -12.06
N PHE A 91 13.38 13.88 -11.72
CA PHE A 91 14.00 12.54 -11.81
C PHE A 91 13.55 11.74 -13.04
N GLY A 92 12.80 12.34 -13.95
CA GLY A 92 12.27 11.63 -15.11
C GLY A 92 11.20 10.58 -14.78
N ARG A 93 10.53 10.72 -13.63
CA ARG A 93 9.42 9.84 -13.22
C ARG A 93 8.11 10.29 -13.86
N ILE A 94 7.20 9.36 -14.06
CA ILE A 94 5.87 9.61 -14.63
C ILE A 94 4.78 9.16 -13.68
N LYS A 95 3.54 9.55 -13.99
CA LYS A 95 2.35 9.07 -13.31
C LYS A 95 1.47 8.31 -14.26
N VAL A 96 0.75 7.31 -13.73
CA VAL A 96 -0.06 6.41 -14.53
C VAL A 96 -1.44 6.20 -13.93
N LYS A 97 -2.40 5.81 -14.76
CA LYS A 97 -3.71 5.28 -14.38
C LYS A 97 -3.71 3.78 -14.66
N PHE A 98 -3.86 2.97 -13.63
CA PHE A 98 -3.99 1.53 -13.79
C PHE A 98 -5.39 1.16 -14.32
N HIS A 99 -5.50 0.14 -15.15
CA HIS A 99 -6.78 -0.29 -15.73
C HIS A 99 -7.74 -0.88 -14.69
N TRP A 100 -7.22 -1.45 -13.60
CA TRP A 100 -8.03 -1.95 -12.49
C TRP A 100 -8.53 -0.84 -11.55
N ASP A 101 -7.95 0.35 -11.61
CA ASP A 101 -8.35 1.47 -10.75
C ASP A 101 -9.69 2.06 -11.23
N ARG A 102 -10.72 1.83 -10.45
CA ARG A 102 -12.12 2.24 -10.72
C ARG A 102 -12.44 3.68 -10.32
N SER A 103 -11.48 4.44 -9.78
CA SER A 103 -11.69 5.84 -9.48
C SER A 103 -11.95 6.64 -10.76
N SER A 104 -12.68 7.75 -10.66
CA SER A 104 -12.92 8.65 -11.79
C SER A 104 -11.72 9.54 -12.13
N ILE A 105 -10.71 9.58 -11.26
CA ILE A 105 -9.49 10.38 -11.43
C ILE A 105 -8.65 9.79 -12.57
N LYS A 106 -8.34 10.60 -13.58
CA LYS A 106 -7.54 10.23 -14.76
C LYS A 106 -6.54 11.35 -15.11
N ASP A 107 -5.95 11.95 -14.09
CA ASP A 107 -5.03 13.06 -14.19
C ASP A 107 -3.76 12.82 -13.37
N GLU A 108 -2.98 13.84 -13.09
CA GLU A 108 -1.75 13.79 -12.30
C GLU A 108 -1.92 13.28 -10.86
N ASN A 109 -3.15 13.08 -10.40
CA ASN A 109 -3.46 12.56 -9.07
C ASN A 109 -3.76 11.06 -9.06
N SER A 110 -3.70 10.38 -10.21
CA SER A 110 -4.04 8.95 -10.35
C SER A 110 -3.04 8.00 -9.71
N SER A 111 -1.77 8.38 -9.56
CA SER A 111 -0.75 7.54 -8.92
C SER A 111 0.32 8.38 -8.22
N CYS A 112 1.22 7.70 -7.49
CA CYS A 112 2.51 8.25 -7.12
C CYS A 112 3.41 8.45 -8.35
N TRP A 113 4.54 9.13 -8.19
CA TRP A 113 5.60 9.20 -9.17
C TRP A 113 6.31 7.85 -9.33
N ILE A 114 6.36 7.32 -10.56
CA ILE A 114 6.94 6.01 -10.87
C ILE A 114 8.16 6.19 -11.76
N ARG A 115 9.26 5.55 -11.40
CA ARG A 115 10.50 5.56 -12.19
C ARG A 115 10.29 4.82 -13.51
N VAL A 116 10.98 5.29 -14.55
CA VAL A 116 10.99 4.66 -15.88
C VAL A 116 12.35 4.03 -16.11
N SER A 117 12.34 2.74 -16.43
CA SER A 117 13.55 2.01 -16.85
C SER A 117 14.04 2.55 -18.19
N GLN A 118 15.34 2.76 -18.29
CA GLN A 118 16.01 3.16 -19.51
C GLN A 118 16.91 2.02 -20.01
N THR A 119 17.21 1.98 -21.30
CA THR A 119 18.10 0.96 -21.86
C THR A 119 19.53 1.11 -21.35
N TRP A 120 19.93 2.32 -20.99
CA TRP A 120 21.26 2.65 -20.45
C TRP A 120 21.17 3.92 -19.62
N ALA A 121 21.65 3.89 -18.38
CA ALA A 121 21.56 5.02 -17.46
C ALA A 121 22.69 5.04 -16.45
N ASP A 122 23.38 6.18 -16.34
CA ASP A 122 24.35 6.46 -15.29
C ASP A 122 24.45 7.98 -15.07
N THR A 123 25.41 8.40 -14.24
CA THR A 123 25.61 9.80 -13.85
C THR A 123 25.98 10.67 -15.05
N GLY A 124 25.01 11.47 -15.50
CA GLY A 124 25.19 12.46 -16.57
C GLY A 124 25.26 11.90 -17.99
N TRP A 125 25.04 10.59 -18.21
CA TRP A 125 25.03 9.98 -19.53
C TRP A 125 24.10 8.77 -19.60
N GLY A 126 23.74 8.34 -20.82
CA GLY A 126 22.83 7.24 -21.10
C GLY A 126 21.76 7.62 -22.12
N SER A 127 20.67 6.83 -22.18
CA SER A 127 19.48 7.13 -22.98
C SER A 127 18.36 7.59 -22.07
N LEU A 128 17.54 8.54 -22.53
CA LEU A 128 16.40 9.04 -21.76
C LEU A 128 15.18 9.13 -22.69
N PHE A 129 14.21 8.23 -22.47
CA PHE A 129 12.93 8.24 -23.16
C PHE A 129 11.81 8.39 -22.12
N ILE A 130 11.10 9.51 -22.16
CA ILE A 130 9.99 9.77 -21.24
C ILE A 130 8.68 9.37 -21.94
N PRO A 131 7.92 8.39 -21.40
CA PRO A 131 6.61 8.05 -21.94
C PRO A 131 5.65 9.24 -21.85
N ARG A 132 4.91 9.50 -22.95
CA ARG A 132 4.00 10.64 -23.06
C ARG A 132 2.62 10.30 -22.52
N VAL A 133 1.87 11.32 -22.14
CA VAL A 133 0.48 11.20 -21.69
C VAL A 133 -0.36 10.47 -22.74
N GLY A 134 -1.12 9.48 -22.30
CA GLY A 134 -1.94 8.59 -23.12
C GLY A 134 -1.21 7.37 -23.67
N GLN A 135 0.10 7.22 -23.50
CA GLN A 135 0.81 5.99 -23.87
C GLN A 135 0.54 4.88 -22.85
N GLU A 136 0.52 3.64 -23.34
CA GLU A 136 0.42 2.45 -22.48
C GLU A 136 1.81 1.98 -22.09
N VAL A 137 1.97 1.69 -20.80
CA VAL A 137 3.23 1.24 -20.20
C VAL A 137 3.02 -0.03 -19.39
N ILE A 138 4.08 -0.81 -19.26
CA ILE A 138 4.14 -1.99 -18.39
C ILE A 138 4.77 -1.56 -17.07
N VAL A 139 4.06 -1.81 -15.97
CA VAL A 139 4.50 -1.54 -14.61
C VAL A 139 4.79 -2.86 -13.91
N SER A 140 6.03 -3.05 -13.50
CA SER A 140 6.48 -4.16 -12.65
C SER A 140 6.67 -3.67 -11.22
N TYR A 141 6.78 -4.60 -10.28
CA TYR A 141 6.92 -4.30 -8.86
C TYR A 141 8.17 -4.97 -8.31
N ILE A 142 9.11 -4.18 -7.81
CA ILE A 142 10.37 -4.70 -7.27
C ILE A 142 10.06 -5.61 -6.07
N ASP A 143 10.52 -6.86 -6.14
CA ASP A 143 10.26 -7.91 -5.15
C ASP A 143 8.76 -8.18 -4.93
N GLY A 144 7.90 -7.86 -5.90
CA GLY A 144 6.44 -7.98 -5.77
C GLY A 144 5.81 -6.97 -4.81
N ASP A 145 6.54 -5.96 -4.38
CA ASP A 145 6.08 -4.96 -3.43
C ASP A 145 5.23 -3.88 -4.14
N PRO A 146 3.91 -3.78 -3.86
CA PRO A 146 3.04 -2.78 -4.48
C PRO A 146 3.48 -1.32 -4.24
N ASP A 147 4.28 -1.07 -3.21
CA ASP A 147 4.82 0.26 -2.91
C ASP A 147 6.11 0.59 -3.70
N ARG A 148 6.60 -0.36 -4.51
CA ARG A 148 7.83 -0.21 -5.30
C ARG A 148 7.62 -0.44 -6.79
N PRO A 149 6.67 0.29 -7.43
CA PRO A 149 6.42 0.19 -8.87
C PRO A 149 7.60 0.75 -9.68
N ILE A 150 7.79 0.17 -10.87
CA ILE A 150 8.73 0.66 -11.88
C ILE A 150 8.15 0.40 -13.28
N VAL A 151 8.20 1.40 -14.15
CA VAL A 151 7.85 1.23 -15.57
C VAL A 151 9.01 0.52 -16.26
N THR A 152 8.74 -0.62 -16.88
CA THR A 152 9.74 -1.47 -17.54
C THR A 152 9.67 -1.44 -19.06
N GLY A 153 8.63 -0.83 -19.64
CA GLY A 153 8.49 -0.70 -21.10
C GLY A 153 7.23 0.00 -21.52
N CYS A 154 7.13 0.27 -22.81
CA CYS A 154 5.94 0.81 -23.47
C CYS A 154 5.41 -0.21 -24.47
N VAL A 155 4.10 -0.19 -24.74
CA VAL A 155 3.46 -1.08 -25.72
C VAL A 155 2.60 -0.27 -26.67
N TYR A 156 2.56 -0.70 -27.93
CA TYR A 156 1.57 -0.21 -28.87
C TYR A 156 0.22 -0.88 -28.62
N ASN A 157 -0.85 -0.18 -28.91
CA ASN A 157 -2.23 -0.67 -28.79
C ASN A 157 -3.09 -0.15 -29.95
N ALA A 158 -4.40 -0.36 -29.89
CA ALA A 158 -5.34 0.05 -30.94
C ALA A 158 -5.45 1.59 -31.07
N ASP A 159 -5.17 2.33 -30.00
CA ASP A 159 -5.26 3.80 -30.00
C ASP A 159 -3.91 4.49 -30.30
N ARG A 160 -2.83 3.73 -30.39
CA ARG A 160 -1.46 4.22 -30.56
C ARG A 160 -0.72 3.39 -31.60
N ASP A 161 -0.68 3.89 -32.81
CA ASP A 161 -0.09 3.23 -33.97
C ASP A 161 1.43 3.09 -33.88
N ARG A 162 1.94 2.08 -34.55
CA ARG A 162 3.35 1.81 -34.72
C ARG A 162 4.00 2.83 -35.66
N PRO A 163 5.32 3.07 -35.56
CA PRO A 163 6.03 4.05 -36.40
C PRO A 163 6.13 3.65 -37.88
N VAL A 164 5.85 2.37 -38.21
CA VAL A 164 5.83 1.83 -39.56
C VAL A 164 4.65 0.91 -39.75
N GLU A 165 4.15 0.82 -40.98
CA GLU A 165 3.06 -0.07 -41.37
C GLU A 165 3.53 -1.53 -41.38
N LEU A 166 2.79 -2.39 -40.66
CA LEU A 166 3.03 -3.83 -40.62
C LEU A 166 1.84 -4.58 -41.21
N PRO A 167 2.06 -5.75 -41.86
CA PRO A 167 3.34 -6.49 -41.97
C PRO A 167 4.25 -6.04 -43.13
N ALA A 168 3.87 -5.05 -43.92
CA ALA A 168 4.60 -4.65 -45.12
C ALA A 168 6.08 -4.30 -44.86
N ASN A 169 6.38 -3.71 -43.70
CA ASN A 169 7.74 -3.30 -43.32
C ASN A 169 8.32 -4.14 -42.15
N GLN A 170 7.96 -5.43 -42.06
CA GLN A 170 8.35 -6.30 -40.95
C GLN A 170 9.86 -6.50 -40.77
N THR A 171 10.66 -6.20 -41.77
CA THR A 171 12.13 -6.31 -41.73
C THR A 171 12.81 -5.05 -41.19
N GLN A 172 12.06 -3.98 -40.92
CA GLN A 172 12.61 -2.71 -40.45
C GLN A 172 12.62 -2.65 -38.90
N SER A 173 13.74 -2.18 -38.34
CA SER A 173 13.85 -1.72 -36.95
C SER A 173 13.98 -0.20 -36.98
N VAL A 174 13.13 0.51 -36.26
CA VAL A 174 12.99 1.97 -36.39
C VAL A 174 13.00 2.65 -35.04
N ILE A 175 13.75 3.76 -34.94
CA ILE A 175 13.58 4.80 -33.91
C ILE A 175 13.12 6.07 -34.66
N ARG A 176 11.94 6.61 -34.31
CA ARG A 176 11.34 7.75 -35.02
C ARG A 176 10.89 8.81 -34.03
#